data_676da465720d00eec180acb9921f7368
#
_entry.id   676da465720d00eec180acb9921f7368
#
_cell.length_a   1.000
_cell.length_b   1.000
_cell.length_c   1.000
_cell.angle_alpha   90.00
_cell.angle_beta   90.00
_cell.angle_gamma   90.00
#
_symmetry.space_group_name_H-M   'P 1'
#
loop_
_entity.id
_entity.type
_entity.pdbx_description
1 polymer ?
#
loop_
_entity_poly.entity_id
_entity_poly.type
_entity_poly.pdbx_seq_one_letter_code
_entity_poly.pdbx_strand_id
1 'polypeptide(L)'
;KSHNDKGIGTLSEKTLHAVLKMYYEPDEDNHEVAIDGYYADIYNEHGIIEIQTRQLNKLRDKLSVFLNEYQVRVVYPMPYEKYLSWIEPETGNITSRRKSPKRCSMYDAMFELYKIKAFLKNPNLKVTLLLIDMEEYKLLNGWSYDKKRGSVRYDRIPVGIRKIVELDCPQDYMQFVPEGLGKNFT
;
A
#
# COMPACT_ATOMS: atom_id res chain seq x y z
N LYS A 1 -25.91 4.06 -25.10
CA LYS A 1 -24.94 2.93 -25.07
C LYS A 1 -23.70 3.43 -24.35
N SER A 2 -23.65 3.19 -23.05
CA SER A 2 -22.49 3.54 -22.22
C SER A 2 -21.47 2.40 -22.32
N HIS A 3 -20.35 2.67 -22.97
CA HIS A 3 -19.20 1.79 -22.90
C HIS A 3 -18.55 1.96 -21.52
N ASN A 4 -18.55 0.87 -20.77
CA ASN A 4 -17.95 0.73 -19.47
C ASN A 4 -16.43 0.58 -19.67
N ASP A 5 -15.71 1.68 -19.89
CA ASP A 5 -14.26 1.73 -19.90
C ASP A 5 -13.75 1.63 -18.44
N LYS A 6 -13.82 0.42 -17.88
CA LYS A 6 -13.06 0.09 -16.67
C LYS A 6 -11.60 -0.05 -17.08
N GLY A 7 -10.89 1.07 -17.02
CA GLY A 7 -9.51 1.16 -17.47
C GLY A 7 -8.58 0.15 -16.78
N ILE A 8 -7.69 -0.39 -17.58
CA ILE A 8 -6.61 -1.35 -17.24
C ILE A 8 -5.81 -0.95 -15.97
N GLY A 9 -5.79 0.34 -15.59
CA GLY A 9 -5.12 0.85 -14.39
C GLY A 9 -5.71 0.42 -13.04
N THR A 10 -6.96 -0.06 -13.00
CA THR A 10 -7.63 -0.52 -11.78
C THR A 10 -7.33 -1.97 -11.42
N LEU A 11 -6.87 -2.79 -12.38
CA LEU A 11 -6.51 -4.20 -12.14
C LEU A 11 -5.22 -4.34 -11.32
N SER A 12 -4.21 -3.51 -11.57
CA SER A 12 -2.90 -3.63 -10.91
C SER A 12 -2.88 -3.30 -9.41
N GLU A 13 -3.82 -2.47 -8.95
CA GLU A 13 -4.01 -2.25 -7.51
C GLU A 13 -4.81 -3.38 -6.87
N LYS A 14 -5.65 -4.04 -7.65
CA LYS A 14 -6.48 -5.13 -7.15
C LYS A 14 -5.69 -6.37 -6.76
N THR A 15 -4.71 -6.80 -7.55
CA THR A 15 -3.93 -8.01 -7.22
C THR A 15 -3.13 -7.84 -5.94
N LEU A 16 -2.36 -6.77 -5.80
CA LEU A 16 -1.61 -6.50 -4.57
C LEU A 16 -2.54 -6.38 -3.35
N HIS A 17 -3.65 -5.65 -3.50
CA HIS A 17 -4.60 -5.45 -2.43
C HIS A 17 -5.30 -6.77 -2.06
N ALA A 18 -5.77 -7.54 -3.05
CA ALA A 18 -6.43 -8.82 -2.83
C ALA A 18 -5.51 -9.84 -2.14
N VAL A 19 -4.26 -9.96 -2.60
CA VAL A 19 -3.28 -10.87 -1.98
C VAL A 19 -3.00 -10.46 -0.53
N LEU A 20 -2.88 -9.18 -0.25
CA LEU A 20 -2.66 -8.71 1.12
C LEU A 20 -3.90 -8.90 1.99
N LYS A 21 -5.12 -8.73 1.48
CA LYS A 21 -6.33 -9.08 2.24
C LYS A 21 -6.32 -10.54 2.64
N MET A 22 -6.10 -11.45 1.70
CA MET A 22 -6.00 -12.88 1.98
C MET A 22 -4.85 -13.25 2.93
N TYR A 23 -3.76 -12.50 2.92
CA TYR A 23 -2.64 -12.71 3.83
C TYR A 23 -2.97 -12.32 5.28
N TYR A 24 -3.69 -11.21 5.48
CA TYR A 24 -4.08 -10.73 6.80
C TYR A 24 -5.35 -11.41 7.33
N GLU A 25 -6.24 -11.83 6.44
CA GLU A 25 -7.50 -12.48 6.77
C GLU A 25 -7.87 -13.48 5.66
N PRO A 26 -7.69 -14.78 5.91
CA PRO A 26 -8.04 -15.81 4.94
C PRO A 26 -9.55 -16.02 4.75
N ASP A 27 -10.36 -15.61 5.72
CA ASP A 27 -11.82 -15.71 5.64
C ASP A 27 -12.39 -14.52 4.86
N GLU A 28 -12.89 -14.79 3.66
CA GLU A 28 -13.44 -13.78 2.77
C GLU A 28 -14.73 -13.14 3.30
N ASP A 29 -15.44 -13.80 4.23
CA ASP A 29 -16.65 -13.24 4.85
C ASP A 29 -16.32 -11.99 5.71
N ASN A 30 -15.06 -11.85 6.12
CA ASN A 30 -14.54 -10.69 6.85
C ASN A 30 -14.05 -9.56 5.95
N HIS A 31 -14.16 -9.71 4.61
CA HIS A 31 -13.70 -8.69 3.65
C HIS A 31 -14.82 -7.75 3.23
N GLU A 32 -14.43 -6.49 2.92
CA GLU A 32 -15.33 -5.45 2.41
C GLU A 32 -16.59 -5.26 3.29
N VAL A 33 -16.41 -5.28 4.60
CA VAL A 33 -17.50 -5.19 5.56
C VAL A 33 -18.01 -3.75 5.69
N ALA A 34 -19.32 -3.55 5.57
CA ALA A 34 -19.94 -2.23 5.72
C ALA A 34 -20.00 -1.82 7.20
N ILE A 35 -19.36 -0.70 7.57
CA ILE A 35 -19.30 -0.14 8.91
C ILE A 35 -19.50 1.37 8.81
N ASP A 36 -20.49 1.92 9.49
CA ASP A 36 -20.73 3.36 9.64
C ASP A 36 -20.68 4.16 8.33
N GLY A 37 -21.25 3.59 7.26
CA GLY A 37 -21.31 4.23 5.94
C GLY A 37 -20.07 4.08 5.08
N TYR A 38 -19.06 3.35 5.53
CA TYR A 38 -17.87 2.98 4.78
C TYR A 38 -17.73 1.45 4.65
N TYR A 39 -16.89 1.02 3.72
CA TYR A 39 -16.49 -0.38 3.63
C TYR A 39 -15.09 -0.53 4.20
N ALA A 40 -14.94 -1.35 5.25
CA ALA A 40 -13.64 -1.76 5.77
C ALA A 40 -13.06 -2.84 4.85
N ASP A 41 -11.77 -2.76 4.52
CA ASP A 41 -11.12 -3.80 3.71
C ASP A 41 -11.20 -5.17 4.39
N ILE A 42 -10.99 -5.19 5.72
CA ILE A 42 -11.13 -6.36 6.59
C ILE A 42 -11.75 -5.89 7.92
N TYR A 43 -12.67 -6.68 8.45
CA TYR A 43 -13.17 -6.53 9.83
C TYR A 43 -13.29 -7.89 10.50
N ASN A 44 -12.56 -8.10 11.59
CA ASN A 44 -12.54 -9.34 12.35
C ASN A 44 -12.50 -9.06 13.86
N GLU A 45 -12.26 -10.09 14.67
CA GLU A 45 -12.19 -10.00 16.14
C GLU A 45 -11.09 -9.04 16.67
N HIS A 46 -10.09 -8.73 15.85
CA HIS A 46 -8.99 -7.79 16.18
C HIS A 46 -9.27 -6.34 15.76
N GLY A 47 -10.42 -6.09 15.14
CA GLY A 47 -10.83 -4.78 14.65
C GLY A 47 -10.73 -4.64 13.13
N ILE A 48 -10.52 -3.43 12.67
CA ILE A 48 -10.49 -3.07 11.25
C ILE A 48 -9.05 -3.11 10.74
N ILE A 49 -8.84 -3.68 9.54
CA ILE A 49 -7.59 -3.56 8.80
C ILE A 49 -7.88 -2.87 7.48
N GLU A 50 -7.17 -1.77 7.22
CA GLU A 50 -7.21 -1.01 5.97
C GLU A 50 -5.90 -1.16 5.22
N ILE A 51 -5.94 -1.64 3.98
CA ILE A 51 -4.76 -1.86 3.13
C ILE A 51 -4.65 -0.71 2.13
N GLN A 52 -3.78 0.24 2.40
CA GLN A 52 -3.62 1.42 1.56
C GLN A 52 -2.31 1.38 0.79
N THR A 53 -2.37 1.08 -0.50
CA THR A 53 -1.19 0.96 -1.38
C THR A 53 -0.59 2.29 -1.80
N ARG A 54 -1.30 3.41 -1.59
CA ARG A 54 -0.89 4.79 -1.91
C ARG A 54 -1.75 5.81 -1.18
N GLN A 55 -1.21 7.02 -1.03
CA GLN A 55 -2.00 8.20 -0.64
C GLN A 55 -2.79 7.99 0.65
N LEU A 56 -2.10 7.83 1.79
CA LEU A 56 -2.75 7.65 3.10
C LEU A 56 -3.77 8.75 3.43
N ASN A 57 -3.67 9.94 2.82
CA ASN A 57 -4.68 10.99 2.99
C ASN A 57 -6.09 10.58 2.56
N LYS A 58 -6.24 9.58 1.69
CA LYS A 58 -7.56 9.07 1.29
C LYS A 58 -8.28 8.31 2.41
N LEU A 59 -7.56 7.88 3.44
CA LEU A 59 -8.13 7.23 4.61
C LEU A 59 -8.68 8.19 5.65
N ARG A 60 -8.45 9.51 5.53
CA ARG A 60 -8.79 10.47 6.60
C ARG A 60 -10.24 10.40 7.04
N ASP A 61 -11.17 10.33 6.08
CA ASP A 61 -12.61 10.32 6.38
C ASP A 61 -13.00 8.99 7.07
N LYS A 62 -12.51 7.85 6.57
CA LYS A 62 -12.68 6.55 7.22
C LYS A 62 -12.08 6.54 8.64
N LEU A 63 -10.84 7.02 8.80
CA LEU A 63 -10.17 7.06 10.09
C LEU A 63 -10.90 7.95 11.09
N SER A 64 -11.48 9.08 10.65
CA SER A 64 -12.25 9.96 11.53
C SER A 64 -13.50 9.31 12.10
N VAL A 65 -14.05 8.31 11.41
CA VAL A 65 -15.22 7.55 11.84
C VAL A 65 -14.79 6.31 12.63
N PHE A 66 -13.97 5.46 12.03
CA PHE A 66 -13.61 4.17 12.61
C PHE A 66 -12.87 4.26 13.96
N LEU A 67 -11.96 5.23 14.10
CA LEU A 67 -11.15 5.38 15.32
C LEU A 67 -11.94 5.79 16.56
N ASN A 68 -13.22 6.15 16.43
CA ASN A 68 -14.07 6.46 17.57
C ASN A 68 -14.45 5.20 18.36
N GLU A 69 -14.63 4.08 17.68
CA GLU A 69 -15.17 2.85 18.27
C GLU A 69 -14.30 1.61 18.05
N TYR A 70 -13.44 1.62 16.99
CA TYR A 70 -12.70 0.44 16.58
C TYR A 70 -11.20 0.62 16.71
N GLN A 71 -10.51 -0.49 16.98
CA GLN A 71 -9.08 -0.60 16.68
C GLN A 71 -8.91 -0.66 15.17
N VAL A 72 -8.05 0.19 14.61
CA VAL A 72 -7.79 0.26 13.18
C VAL A 72 -6.31 0.04 12.91
N ARG A 73 -5.97 -0.96 12.11
CA ARG A 73 -4.62 -1.17 11.59
C ARG A 73 -4.56 -0.76 10.12
N VAL A 74 -3.73 0.22 9.84
CA VAL A 74 -3.42 0.62 8.46
C VAL A 74 -2.18 -0.12 7.97
N VAL A 75 -2.34 -0.96 6.96
CA VAL A 75 -1.23 -1.67 6.30
C VAL A 75 -0.79 -0.88 5.07
N TYR A 76 0.47 -0.45 5.06
CA TYR A 76 1.05 0.32 3.96
C TYR A 76 2.17 -0.46 3.29
N PRO A 77 1.90 -1.16 2.15
CA PRO A 77 2.90 -1.92 1.44
C PRO A 77 3.86 -1.00 0.66
N MET A 78 5.15 -1.25 0.83
CA MET A 78 6.24 -0.48 0.22
C MET A 78 7.17 -1.42 -0.56
N PRO A 79 7.53 -1.09 -1.83
CA PRO A 79 8.39 -1.95 -2.62
C PRO A 79 9.85 -1.89 -2.16
N TYR A 80 10.30 -2.91 -1.42
CA TYR A 80 11.70 -3.03 -1.03
C TYR A 80 12.58 -3.33 -2.25
N GLU A 81 12.32 -4.44 -2.94
CA GLU A 81 12.88 -4.72 -4.24
C GLU A 81 11.76 -4.86 -5.27
N LYS A 82 11.99 -4.31 -6.45
CA LYS A 82 11.03 -4.37 -7.51
C LYS A 82 11.67 -4.88 -8.80
N TYR A 83 11.00 -5.83 -9.41
CA TYR A 83 11.35 -6.35 -10.72
C TYR A 83 10.31 -5.92 -11.74
N LEU A 84 10.79 -5.53 -12.90
CA LEU A 84 9.98 -4.99 -13.98
C LEU A 84 10.01 -5.93 -15.18
N SER A 85 8.83 -6.19 -15.72
CA SER A 85 8.64 -6.84 -17.02
C SER A 85 7.63 -6.05 -17.83
N TRP A 86 7.77 -6.06 -19.15
CA TRP A 86 6.85 -5.38 -20.04
C TRP A 86 6.10 -6.41 -20.85
N ILE A 87 4.82 -6.18 -21.04
CA ILE A 87 3.91 -6.98 -21.85
C ILE A 87 3.70 -6.21 -23.16
N GLU A 88 3.95 -6.85 -24.27
CA GLU A 88 3.63 -6.33 -25.59
C GLU A 88 2.13 -6.53 -25.84
N PRO A 89 1.33 -5.45 -26.02
CA PRO A 89 -0.12 -5.58 -26.05
C PRO A 89 -0.66 -6.43 -27.21
N GLU A 90 0.05 -6.44 -28.36
CA GLU A 90 -0.41 -7.12 -29.57
C GLU A 90 -0.13 -8.63 -29.53
N THR A 91 0.98 -9.04 -28.97
CA THR A 91 1.44 -10.44 -28.99
C THR A 91 1.27 -11.12 -27.63
N GLY A 92 1.15 -10.37 -26.54
CA GLY A 92 1.18 -10.87 -25.18
C GLY A 92 2.58 -11.30 -24.70
N ASN A 93 3.62 -11.10 -25.52
CA ASN A 93 4.98 -11.46 -25.14
C ASN A 93 5.45 -10.64 -23.94
N ILE A 94 6.14 -11.30 -23.02
CA ILE A 94 6.69 -10.70 -21.82
C ILE A 94 8.20 -10.59 -21.96
N THR A 95 8.73 -9.37 -21.74
CA THR A 95 10.19 -9.16 -21.76
C THR A 95 10.88 -9.84 -20.57
N SER A 96 12.18 -10.04 -20.69
CA SER A 96 12.99 -10.51 -19.57
C SER A 96 12.86 -9.62 -18.35
N ARG A 97 12.82 -10.22 -17.17
CA ARG A 97 12.73 -9.59 -15.87
C ARG A 97 13.95 -8.70 -15.59
N ARG A 98 13.73 -7.45 -15.23
CA ARG A 98 14.79 -6.50 -14.90
C ARG A 98 14.59 -5.90 -13.50
N LYS A 99 15.64 -5.91 -12.68
CA LYS A 99 15.62 -5.28 -11.36
C LYS A 99 15.52 -3.75 -11.49
N SER A 100 14.59 -3.14 -10.77
CA SER A 100 14.49 -1.69 -10.66
C SER A 100 15.63 -1.17 -9.76
N PRO A 101 16.30 -0.06 -10.13
CA PRO A 101 17.30 0.55 -9.26
C PRO A 101 16.67 1.21 -8.02
N LYS A 102 15.37 1.53 -8.06
CA LYS A 102 14.69 2.18 -6.94
C LYS A 102 14.30 1.14 -5.88
N ARG A 103 14.76 1.38 -4.65
CA ARG A 103 14.32 0.68 -3.44
C ARG A 103 13.64 1.66 -2.50
N CYS A 104 12.66 1.19 -1.74
CA CYS A 104 12.09 1.95 -0.64
C CYS A 104 12.69 1.47 0.69
N SER A 105 12.86 2.40 1.58
CA SER A 105 13.16 2.17 2.99
C SER A 105 11.96 2.58 3.84
N MET A 106 11.96 2.24 5.13
CA MET A 106 10.90 2.68 6.03
C MET A 106 10.79 4.22 6.11
N TYR A 107 11.89 4.94 5.90
CA TYR A 107 11.92 6.42 5.92
C TYR A 107 11.07 7.05 4.82
N ASP A 108 10.90 6.37 3.68
CA ASP A 108 10.05 6.86 2.59
C ASP A 108 8.56 6.92 3.01
N ALA A 109 8.15 6.19 4.06
CA ALA A 109 6.81 6.26 4.61
C ALA A 109 6.50 7.59 5.30
N MET A 110 7.49 8.35 5.75
CA MET A 110 7.29 9.59 6.50
C MET A 110 6.41 10.60 5.77
N PHE A 111 6.56 10.71 4.46
CA PHE A 111 5.74 11.62 3.64
C PHE A 111 4.26 11.20 3.62
N GLU A 112 3.97 9.90 3.65
CA GLU A 112 2.60 9.40 3.69
C GLU A 112 2.03 9.48 5.11
N LEU A 113 2.80 9.11 6.13
CA LEU A 113 2.40 9.22 7.54
C LEU A 113 2.07 10.68 7.91
N TYR A 114 2.85 11.64 7.42
CA TYR A 114 2.57 13.06 7.63
C TYR A 114 1.17 13.47 7.14
N LYS A 115 0.66 12.85 6.10
CA LYS A 115 -0.69 13.14 5.57
C LYS A 115 -1.81 12.75 6.52
N ILE A 116 -1.56 11.81 7.45
CA ILE A 116 -2.49 11.36 8.48
C ILE A 116 -2.02 11.74 9.90
N LYS A 117 -1.12 12.72 10.04
CA LYS A 117 -0.51 13.09 11.31
C LYS A 117 -1.50 13.39 12.44
N ALA A 118 -2.70 13.89 12.11
CA ALA A 118 -3.74 14.18 13.08
C ALA A 118 -4.21 12.94 13.85
N PHE A 119 -4.05 11.74 13.26
CA PHE A 119 -4.51 10.49 13.82
C PHE A 119 -3.40 9.69 14.52
N LEU A 120 -2.11 9.97 14.24
CA LEU A 120 -0.98 9.15 14.71
C LEU A 120 -0.84 9.05 16.25
N LYS A 121 -1.50 9.92 16.98
CA LYS A 121 -1.54 9.87 18.46
C LYS A 121 -2.77 9.13 18.99
N ASN A 122 -3.70 8.73 18.13
CA ASN A 122 -4.90 8.02 18.57
C ASN A 122 -4.51 6.60 19.01
N PRO A 123 -4.86 6.17 20.23
CA PRO A 123 -4.50 4.85 20.76
C PRO A 123 -5.16 3.70 19.99
N ASN A 124 -6.22 3.99 19.25
CA ASN A 124 -6.91 3.00 18.41
C ASN A 124 -6.27 2.85 17.02
N LEU A 125 -5.31 3.71 16.63
CA LEU A 125 -4.62 3.61 15.36
C LEU A 125 -3.30 2.84 15.51
N LYS A 126 -3.15 1.81 14.71
CA LYS A 126 -1.90 1.08 14.49
C LYS A 126 -1.51 1.16 13.03
N VAL A 127 -0.22 1.24 12.75
CA VAL A 127 0.27 1.29 11.36
C VAL A 127 1.32 0.22 11.15
N THR A 128 1.16 -0.57 10.09
CA THR A 128 2.15 -1.55 9.65
C THR A 128 2.76 -1.10 8.33
N LEU A 129 4.05 -0.81 8.32
CA LEU A 129 4.81 -0.62 7.09
C LEU A 129 5.34 -1.97 6.64
N LEU A 130 4.86 -2.40 5.48
CA LEU A 130 5.17 -3.72 4.94
C LEU A 130 6.15 -3.56 3.77
N LEU A 131 7.46 -3.76 4.04
CA LEU A 131 8.46 -3.75 2.98
C LEU A 131 8.45 -5.10 2.26
N ILE A 132 8.07 -5.08 0.99
CA ILE A 132 7.85 -6.29 0.19
C ILE A 132 8.67 -6.26 -1.09
N ASP A 133 9.08 -7.44 -1.53
CA ASP A 133 9.54 -7.62 -2.90
C ASP A 133 8.33 -7.79 -3.81
N MET A 134 8.38 -7.18 -4.99
CA MET A 134 7.28 -7.28 -5.93
C MET A 134 7.73 -7.36 -7.38
N GLU A 135 6.92 -8.01 -8.18
CA GLU A 135 6.97 -7.94 -9.63
C GLU A 135 5.96 -6.93 -10.14
N GLU A 136 6.40 -6.05 -11.01
CA GLU A 136 5.54 -5.06 -11.66
C GLU A 136 5.55 -5.30 -13.15
N TYR A 137 4.39 -5.58 -13.68
CA TYR A 137 4.15 -5.73 -15.12
C TYR A 137 3.64 -4.42 -15.69
N LYS A 138 4.12 -4.05 -16.86
CA LYS A 138 3.77 -2.82 -17.57
C LYS A 138 3.40 -3.14 -19.00
N LEU A 139 2.47 -2.39 -19.57
CA LEU A 139 2.14 -2.49 -20.99
C LEU A 139 3.09 -1.64 -21.81
N LEU A 140 3.65 -2.21 -22.89
CA LEU A 140 4.54 -1.53 -23.81
C LEU A 140 3.73 -0.74 -24.87
N ASN A 141 2.94 0.22 -24.38
CA ASN A 141 2.02 1.00 -25.20
C ASN A 141 2.52 2.43 -25.52
N GLY A 142 3.79 2.72 -25.22
CA GLY A 142 4.48 3.96 -25.61
C GLY A 142 4.19 5.18 -24.71
N TRP A 143 3.08 5.21 -23.98
CA TRP A 143 2.67 6.36 -23.16
C TRP A 143 2.12 5.92 -21.80
N SER A 144 2.52 6.62 -20.73
CA SER A 144 1.88 6.48 -19.43
C SER A 144 0.64 7.38 -19.34
N TYR A 145 -0.26 7.09 -18.37
CA TYR A 145 -1.41 7.94 -18.07
C TYR A 145 -1.03 9.41 -17.78
N ASP A 146 0.16 9.65 -17.26
CA ASP A 146 0.69 11.00 -16.96
C ASP A 146 1.22 11.73 -18.20
N LYS A 147 0.89 11.25 -19.42
CA LYS A 147 1.39 11.78 -20.70
C LYS A 147 2.92 11.83 -20.83
N LYS A 148 3.65 11.12 -19.98
CA LYS A 148 5.09 10.92 -20.06
C LYS A 148 5.39 9.72 -20.94
N ARG A 149 6.48 9.81 -21.71
CA ARG A 149 6.96 8.66 -22.48
C ARG A 149 7.23 7.49 -21.52
N GLY A 150 6.55 6.39 -21.73
CA GLY A 150 6.66 5.26 -20.80
C GLY A 150 5.68 4.16 -21.11
N SER A 151 5.27 3.47 -20.07
CA SER A 151 4.39 2.31 -20.12
C SER A 151 3.37 2.40 -19.00
N VAL A 152 2.14 2.00 -19.28
CA VAL A 152 1.09 1.91 -18.27
C VAL A 152 1.37 0.70 -17.38
N ARG A 153 1.21 0.88 -16.06
CA ARG A 153 1.27 -0.25 -15.14
C ARG A 153 0.09 -1.18 -15.40
N TYR A 154 0.39 -2.46 -15.58
CA TYR A 154 -0.60 -3.49 -15.78
C TYR A 154 -0.94 -4.18 -14.46
N ASP A 155 0.06 -4.73 -13.74
CA ASP A 155 -0.15 -5.42 -12.48
C ASP A 155 1.05 -5.32 -11.53
N ARG A 156 0.81 -5.60 -10.24
CA ARG A 156 1.83 -5.76 -9.20
C ARG A 156 1.52 -7.00 -8.39
N ILE A 157 2.49 -7.89 -8.34
CA ILE A 157 2.41 -9.15 -7.63
C ILE A 157 3.40 -9.12 -6.48
N PRO A 158 2.97 -9.22 -5.22
CA PRO A 158 3.88 -9.37 -4.09
C PRO A 158 4.55 -10.74 -4.16
N VAL A 159 5.86 -10.79 -3.96
CA VAL A 159 6.66 -12.02 -4.08
C VAL A 159 7.15 -12.49 -2.70
N GLY A 160 7.43 -11.56 -1.80
CA GLY A 160 7.87 -11.89 -0.46
C GLY A 160 7.94 -10.68 0.46
N ILE A 161 7.85 -10.93 1.75
CA ILE A 161 7.98 -9.92 2.80
C ILE A 161 9.44 -9.86 3.22
N ARG A 162 10.03 -8.66 3.20
CA ARG A 162 11.42 -8.41 3.64
C ARG A 162 11.50 -7.89 5.07
N LYS A 163 10.60 -6.99 5.41
CA LYS A 163 10.56 -6.40 6.74
C LYS A 163 9.16 -5.92 7.05
N ILE A 164 8.76 -6.13 8.29
CA ILE A 164 7.54 -5.55 8.86
C ILE A 164 8.02 -4.53 9.90
N VAL A 165 7.50 -3.30 9.83
CA VAL A 165 7.71 -2.27 10.84
C VAL A 165 6.35 -1.92 11.41
N GLU A 166 6.17 -2.20 12.69
CA GLU A 166 4.94 -1.91 13.40
C GLU A 166 5.08 -0.62 14.19
N LEU A 167 4.06 0.21 14.12
CA LEU A 167 3.92 1.50 14.79
C LEU A 167 2.60 1.47 15.56
N ASP A 168 2.60 0.79 16.68
CA ASP A 168 1.42 0.51 17.48
C ASP A 168 1.23 1.54 18.62
N CYS A 169 2.29 2.27 18.93
CA CYS A 169 2.29 3.34 19.94
C CYS A 169 3.24 4.49 19.55
N PRO A 170 3.13 5.66 20.17
CA PRO A 170 4.01 6.80 19.87
C PRO A 170 5.51 6.52 20.00
N GLN A 171 5.91 5.61 20.88
CA GLN A 171 7.31 5.22 21.09
C GLN A 171 7.90 4.50 19.88
N ASP A 172 7.07 3.78 19.12
CA ASP A 172 7.53 3.03 17.95
C ASP A 172 8.03 3.95 16.84
N TYR A 173 7.57 5.21 16.82
CA TYR A 173 8.07 6.21 15.87
C TYR A 173 9.53 6.60 16.10
N MET A 174 10.10 6.25 17.26
CA MET A 174 11.54 6.41 17.49
C MET A 174 12.40 5.55 16.57
N GLN A 175 11.84 4.49 15.95
CA GLN A 175 12.51 3.70 14.92
C GLN A 175 12.92 4.54 13.68
N PHE A 176 12.31 5.70 13.49
CA PHE A 176 12.69 6.65 12.43
C PHE A 176 13.87 7.55 12.81
N VAL A 177 14.30 7.54 14.05
CA VAL A 177 15.46 8.31 14.50
C VAL A 177 16.72 7.48 14.19
N PRO A 178 17.65 7.98 13.36
CA PRO A 178 18.88 7.25 13.08
C PRO A 178 19.69 6.99 14.35
N GLU A 179 20.25 5.79 14.47
CA GLU A 179 21.20 5.48 15.56
C GLU A 179 22.45 6.35 15.42
N GLY A 180 23.00 6.79 16.56
CA GLY A 180 24.25 7.57 16.60
C GLY A 180 24.11 9.07 16.34
N LEU A 181 22.90 9.63 16.35
CA LEU A 181 22.73 11.08 16.42
C LEU A 181 23.34 11.60 17.71
N GLY A 182 24.36 12.50 17.58
CA GLY A 182 24.98 13.15 18.73
C GLY A 182 23.98 13.95 19.56
N LYS A 183 24.32 14.20 20.83
CA LYS A 183 23.43 14.92 21.78
C LYS A 183 23.05 16.37 21.38
N ASN A 184 23.64 16.89 20.32
CA ASN A 184 23.48 18.26 19.84
C ASN A 184 22.82 18.31 18.47
N PHE A 185 21.64 17.75 18.32
CA PHE A 185 20.79 17.99 17.16
C PHE A 185 19.88 19.19 17.48
N THR A 186 20.26 20.35 16.95
CA THR A 186 19.42 21.56 16.93
C THR A 186 18.83 21.76 15.55
#